data_d0e976daf2c22c875ed44d805eb96c5f
#
_entry.id   d0e976daf2c22c875ed44d805eb96c5f
#
_cell.length_a   1.000
_cell.length_b   1.000
_cell.length_c   1.000
_cell.angle_alpha   90.00
_cell.angle_beta   90.00
_cell.angle_gamma   90.00
#
_symmetry.space_group_name_H-M   'P 1'
#
loop_
_entity.id
_entity.type
_entity.pdbx_description
1 polymer ?
#
loop_
_entity_poly.entity_id
_entity_poly.type
_entity_poly.pdbx_seq_one_letter_code
_entity_poly.pdbx_strand_id
1 'polypeptide(L)'
;VAQKSPIVEIIHVSKSYRRGDRAVPVLMDINLEIPKGEFIALMGPSGSGKSTLLNLLAALDHADSGTIRVGGVDITALSENELAVWRSGNVGFIFQFYNLIPVLTAFENVELPLLLTGLSQRERREHVEIALRVVNLADRMDHYPAQLSGGEQQRVAIARAIITDPAIIVADEPTGDLDKVSAQEVLDLMGELNKDSHKTIIMVTHDPRAAERARVIRHLEKGFLNNVHSQDPH
;
A
#
# COMPACT_ATOMS: atom_id res chain seq x y z
N VAL A 1 10.31 10.54 -25.00
CA VAL A 1 10.20 10.06 -23.64
C VAL A 1 9.65 8.65 -23.75
N ALA A 2 10.41 7.61 -23.41
CA ALA A 2 9.93 6.24 -23.43
C ALA A 2 8.77 6.14 -22.41
N GLN A 3 7.58 5.78 -22.89
CA GLN A 3 6.41 5.56 -22.04
C GLN A 3 6.74 4.36 -21.14
N LYS A 4 6.91 4.60 -19.83
CA LYS A 4 7.13 3.51 -18.87
C LYS A 4 5.91 2.60 -18.91
N SER A 5 6.11 1.30 -19.15
CA SER A 5 5.02 0.33 -19.09
C SER A 5 4.33 0.41 -17.73
N PRO A 6 2.99 0.43 -17.68
CA PRO A 6 2.26 0.49 -16.43
C PRO A 6 2.55 -0.77 -15.59
N ILE A 7 2.74 -0.58 -14.28
CA ILE A 7 2.84 -1.70 -13.33
C ILE A 7 1.47 -2.14 -12.85
N VAL A 8 0.51 -1.22 -12.86
CA VAL A 8 -0.89 -1.48 -12.54
C VAL A 8 -1.76 -1.04 -13.72
N GLU A 9 -2.64 -1.92 -14.15
CA GLU A 9 -3.69 -1.65 -15.14
C GLU A 9 -5.04 -2.08 -14.57
N ILE A 10 -5.99 -1.16 -14.53
CA ILE A 10 -7.38 -1.39 -14.15
C ILE A 10 -8.23 -1.07 -15.36
N ILE A 11 -9.02 -2.05 -15.83
CA ILE A 11 -9.80 -1.96 -17.06
C ILE A 11 -11.25 -2.33 -16.76
N HIS A 12 -12.14 -1.34 -16.85
CA HIS A 12 -13.61 -1.48 -16.68
C HIS A 12 -14.02 -2.18 -15.39
N VAL A 13 -13.31 -1.91 -14.26
CA VAL A 13 -13.55 -2.57 -12.98
C VAL A 13 -14.75 -1.98 -12.28
N SER A 14 -15.65 -2.86 -11.84
CA SER A 14 -16.80 -2.50 -11.00
C SER A 14 -16.87 -3.39 -9.77
N LYS A 15 -17.40 -2.84 -8.67
CA LYS A 15 -17.57 -3.54 -7.39
C LYS A 15 -18.83 -3.06 -6.69
N SER A 16 -19.62 -4.02 -6.19
CA SER A 16 -20.80 -3.77 -5.35
C SER A 16 -20.76 -4.65 -4.12
N TYR A 17 -21.32 -4.18 -3.01
CA TYR A 17 -21.54 -5.01 -1.81
C TYR A 17 -23.03 -5.22 -1.58
N ARG A 18 -23.39 -6.34 -0.97
CA ARG A 18 -24.76 -6.61 -0.56
C ARG A 18 -25.03 -6.05 0.83
N ARG A 19 -26.13 -5.28 0.94
CA ARG A 19 -26.69 -4.83 2.22
C ARG A 19 -28.13 -5.34 2.32
N GLY A 20 -28.31 -6.51 2.97
CA GLY A 20 -29.55 -7.26 2.87
C GLY A 20 -29.81 -7.68 1.42
N ASP A 21 -31.01 -7.40 0.89
CA ASP A 21 -31.39 -7.76 -0.48
C ASP A 21 -30.95 -6.73 -1.54
N ARG A 22 -30.32 -5.63 -1.14
CA ARG A 22 -29.91 -4.56 -2.06
C ARG A 22 -28.42 -4.65 -2.40
N ALA A 23 -28.10 -4.60 -3.70
CA ALA A 23 -26.74 -4.35 -4.16
C ALA A 23 -26.45 -2.84 -4.04
N VAL A 24 -25.34 -2.49 -3.40
CA VAL A 24 -24.85 -1.11 -3.26
C VAL A 24 -23.60 -1.01 -4.11
N PRO A 25 -23.64 -0.32 -5.28
CA PRO A 25 -22.46 -0.11 -6.08
C PRO A 25 -21.48 0.82 -5.36
N VAL A 26 -20.19 0.45 -5.36
CA VAL A 26 -19.12 1.17 -4.69
C VAL A 26 -18.08 1.66 -5.69
N LEU A 27 -17.76 0.86 -6.70
CA LEU A 27 -16.90 1.24 -7.81
C LEU A 27 -17.64 1.00 -9.13
N MET A 28 -17.58 1.95 -10.04
CA MET A 28 -18.33 1.93 -11.28
C MET A 28 -17.40 2.26 -12.44
N ASP A 29 -17.10 1.25 -13.25
CA ASP A 29 -16.32 1.37 -14.50
C ASP A 29 -14.96 2.07 -14.32
N ILE A 30 -14.20 1.64 -13.31
CA ILE A 30 -12.90 2.22 -13.01
C ILE A 30 -11.89 1.82 -14.08
N ASN A 31 -11.22 2.84 -14.62
CA ASN A 31 -10.10 2.70 -15.55
C ASN A 31 -8.92 3.50 -15.01
N LEU A 32 -7.76 2.85 -14.81
CA LEU A 32 -6.57 3.49 -14.25
C LEU A 32 -5.30 2.74 -14.68
N GLU A 33 -4.32 3.50 -15.13
CA GLU A 33 -2.96 3.02 -15.34
C GLU A 33 -1.99 3.71 -14.38
N ILE A 34 -1.10 2.94 -13.76
CA ILE A 34 -0.07 3.47 -12.86
C ILE A 34 1.30 3.02 -13.40
N PRO A 35 2.16 3.95 -13.84
CA PRO A 35 3.52 3.65 -14.27
C PRO A 35 4.37 3.09 -13.14
N LYS A 36 5.33 2.22 -13.46
CA LYS A 36 6.31 1.71 -12.48
C LYS A 36 7.10 2.87 -11.86
N GLY A 37 7.21 2.86 -10.52
CA GLY A 37 7.90 3.88 -9.74
C GLY A 37 7.09 5.17 -9.58
N GLU A 38 5.79 5.15 -9.82
CA GLU A 38 4.90 6.28 -9.56
C GLU A 38 4.47 6.30 -8.08
N PHE A 39 4.34 7.51 -7.52
CA PHE A 39 3.65 7.73 -6.25
C PHE A 39 2.32 8.43 -6.55
N ILE A 40 1.22 7.72 -6.34
CA ILE A 40 -0.13 8.20 -6.58
C ILE A 40 -0.92 8.29 -5.27
N ALA A 41 -1.68 9.39 -5.10
CA ALA A 41 -2.65 9.54 -4.03
C ALA A 41 -4.08 9.44 -4.58
N LEU A 42 -4.90 8.62 -3.95
CA LEU A 42 -6.34 8.50 -4.20
C LEU A 42 -7.08 9.30 -3.11
N MET A 43 -7.69 10.39 -3.49
CA MET A 43 -8.46 11.26 -2.61
C MET A 43 -9.97 11.12 -2.84
N GLY A 44 -10.76 11.56 -1.88
CA GLY A 44 -12.23 11.61 -1.99
C GLY A 44 -12.90 11.51 -0.62
N PRO A 45 -14.20 11.79 -0.54
CA PRO A 45 -14.95 11.75 0.71
C PRO A 45 -15.01 10.33 1.30
N SER A 46 -15.35 10.22 2.60
CA SER A 46 -15.60 8.92 3.21
C SER A 46 -16.71 8.17 2.46
N GLY A 47 -16.52 6.87 2.26
CA GLY A 47 -17.47 6.02 1.52
C GLY A 47 -17.43 6.16 0.00
N SER A 48 -16.46 6.89 -0.59
CA SER A 48 -16.34 7.01 -2.05
C SER A 48 -15.80 5.75 -2.76
N GLY A 49 -15.30 4.75 -2.00
CA GLY A 49 -14.76 3.50 -2.56
C GLY A 49 -13.23 3.41 -2.56
N LYS A 50 -12.50 4.35 -1.96
CA LYS A 50 -11.01 4.38 -1.96
C LYS A 50 -10.38 3.12 -1.37
N SER A 51 -10.76 2.75 -0.15
CA SER A 51 -10.25 1.53 0.51
C SER A 51 -10.72 0.27 -0.24
N THR A 52 -11.92 0.30 -0.87
CA THR A 52 -12.36 -0.80 -1.74
C THR A 52 -11.41 -0.96 -2.93
N LEU A 53 -11.10 0.13 -3.64
CA LEU A 53 -10.16 0.09 -4.76
C LEU A 53 -8.77 -0.39 -4.33
N LEU A 54 -8.29 0.08 -3.16
CA LEU A 54 -7.03 -0.36 -2.58
C LEU A 54 -7.03 -1.86 -2.27
N ASN A 55 -8.12 -2.38 -1.69
CA ASN A 55 -8.27 -3.80 -1.39
C ASN A 55 -8.31 -4.68 -2.65
N LEU A 56 -8.92 -4.20 -3.73
CA LEU A 56 -8.89 -4.90 -5.02
C LEU A 56 -7.46 -4.97 -5.58
N LEU A 57 -6.72 -3.86 -5.55
CA LEU A 57 -5.31 -3.80 -5.98
C LEU A 57 -4.39 -4.67 -5.14
N ALA A 58 -4.69 -4.79 -3.84
CA ALA A 58 -3.96 -5.64 -2.92
C ALA A 58 -4.39 -7.12 -2.97
N ALA A 59 -5.34 -7.48 -3.84
CA ALA A 59 -5.93 -8.81 -3.90
C ALA A 59 -6.51 -9.30 -2.55
N LEU A 60 -7.07 -8.37 -1.76
CA LEU A 60 -7.79 -8.64 -0.51
C LEU A 60 -9.29 -8.78 -0.72
N ASP A 61 -9.79 -8.35 -1.88
CA ASP A 61 -11.18 -8.46 -2.32
C ASP A 61 -11.18 -8.72 -3.84
N HIS A 62 -12.33 -9.09 -4.39
CA HIS A 62 -12.51 -9.40 -5.81
C HIS A 62 -13.39 -8.37 -6.50
N ALA A 63 -13.04 -8.03 -7.74
CA ALA A 63 -13.91 -7.24 -8.61
C ALA A 63 -15.14 -8.06 -9.04
N ASP A 64 -16.29 -7.41 -9.21
CA ASP A 64 -17.48 -8.05 -9.78
C ASP A 64 -17.36 -8.17 -11.31
N SER A 65 -16.63 -7.26 -11.94
CA SER A 65 -16.36 -7.25 -13.37
C SER A 65 -15.10 -6.44 -13.69
N GLY A 66 -14.58 -6.61 -14.90
CA GLY A 66 -13.37 -5.95 -15.39
C GLY A 66 -12.10 -6.74 -15.07
N THR A 67 -10.95 -6.13 -15.35
CA THR A 67 -9.64 -6.77 -15.21
C THR A 67 -8.70 -5.88 -14.41
N ILE A 68 -7.93 -6.49 -13.50
CA ILE A 68 -6.84 -5.83 -12.76
C ILE A 68 -5.56 -6.59 -13.05
N ARG A 69 -4.56 -5.90 -13.59
CA ARG A 69 -3.21 -6.44 -13.78
C ARG A 69 -2.21 -5.69 -12.91
N VAL A 70 -1.34 -6.45 -12.24
CA VAL A 70 -0.25 -5.88 -11.45
C VAL A 70 1.03 -6.63 -11.79
N GLY A 71 2.07 -5.90 -12.19
CA GLY A 71 3.31 -6.51 -12.64
C GLY A 71 3.17 -7.43 -13.86
N GLY A 72 2.15 -7.19 -14.71
CA GLY A 72 1.81 -8.01 -15.87
C GLY A 72 0.97 -9.25 -15.56
N VAL A 73 0.67 -9.54 -14.29
CA VAL A 73 -0.18 -10.66 -13.86
C VAL A 73 -1.63 -10.18 -13.74
N ASP A 74 -2.56 -10.87 -14.41
CA ASP A 74 -4.00 -10.65 -14.24
C ASP A 74 -4.46 -11.30 -12.93
N ILE A 75 -4.61 -10.47 -11.89
CA ILE A 75 -4.99 -10.96 -10.56
C ILE A 75 -6.48 -11.32 -10.47
N THR A 76 -7.31 -10.86 -11.41
CA THR A 76 -8.75 -11.20 -11.43
C THR A 76 -9.01 -12.63 -11.92
N ALA A 77 -8.03 -13.24 -12.59
CA ALA A 77 -8.11 -14.60 -13.10
C ALA A 77 -7.57 -15.66 -12.12
N LEU A 78 -6.93 -15.26 -11.01
CA LEU A 78 -6.30 -16.14 -10.04
C LEU A 78 -7.33 -16.71 -9.04
N SER A 79 -7.13 -17.96 -8.64
CA SER A 79 -7.84 -18.57 -7.51
C SER A 79 -7.39 -17.98 -6.17
N GLU A 80 -8.17 -18.17 -5.10
CA GLU A 80 -7.84 -17.68 -3.74
C GLU A 80 -6.43 -18.08 -3.27
N ASN A 81 -6.04 -19.34 -3.52
CA ASN A 81 -4.72 -19.83 -3.14
C ASN A 81 -3.61 -19.16 -3.94
N GLU A 82 -3.80 -18.98 -5.24
CA GLU A 82 -2.85 -18.28 -6.11
C GLU A 82 -2.75 -16.80 -5.73
N LEU A 83 -3.88 -16.13 -5.42
CA LEU A 83 -3.90 -14.75 -4.93
C LEU A 83 -3.13 -14.61 -3.62
N ALA A 84 -3.28 -15.54 -2.68
CA ALA A 84 -2.55 -15.49 -1.41
C ALA A 84 -1.04 -15.59 -1.62
N VAL A 85 -0.59 -16.52 -2.47
CA VAL A 85 0.83 -16.67 -2.85
C VAL A 85 1.33 -15.44 -3.60
N TRP A 86 0.58 -14.98 -4.60
CA TRP A 86 0.94 -13.80 -5.37
C TRP A 86 1.06 -12.56 -4.47
N ARG A 87 0.09 -12.30 -3.60
CA ARG A 87 0.04 -11.16 -2.69
C ARG A 87 1.24 -11.12 -1.77
N SER A 88 1.65 -12.28 -1.20
CA SER A 88 2.75 -12.35 -0.23
C SER A 88 4.09 -11.87 -0.78
N GLY A 89 4.30 -11.96 -2.10
CA GLY A 89 5.54 -11.51 -2.75
C GLY A 89 5.42 -10.18 -3.51
N ASN A 90 4.19 -9.72 -3.80
CA ASN A 90 4.01 -8.60 -4.73
C ASN A 90 3.40 -7.35 -4.10
N VAL A 91 2.80 -7.46 -2.90
CA VAL A 91 2.10 -6.35 -2.25
C VAL A 91 2.65 -6.11 -0.85
N GLY A 92 3.14 -4.88 -0.62
CA GLY A 92 3.37 -4.36 0.73
C GLY A 92 2.17 -3.55 1.19
N PHE A 93 1.62 -3.85 2.36
CA PHE A 93 0.45 -3.14 2.88
C PHE A 93 0.80 -2.31 4.11
N ILE A 94 0.44 -1.02 4.08
CA ILE A 94 0.57 -0.07 5.19
C ILE A 94 -0.85 0.34 5.61
N PHE A 95 -1.20 0.07 6.87
CA PHE A 95 -2.53 0.36 7.44
C PHE A 95 -2.49 1.62 8.31
N GLN A 96 -3.65 2.23 8.49
CA GLN A 96 -3.84 3.37 9.39
C GLN A 96 -3.49 3.02 10.85
N PHE A 97 -3.90 1.87 11.36
CA PHE A 97 -3.67 1.40 12.75
C PHE A 97 -2.50 0.42 12.85
N TYR A 98 -1.46 0.57 12.01
CA TYR A 98 -0.21 -0.19 12.00
C TYR A 98 -0.38 -1.71 11.85
N ASN A 99 -1.37 -2.32 12.48
CA ASN A 99 -1.66 -3.77 12.49
C ASN A 99 -0.42 -4.61 12.86
N LEU A 100 0.32 -4.15 13.87
CA LEU A 100 1.40 -4.92 14.47
C LEU A 100 0.83 -5.97 15.42
N ILE A 101 1.47 -7.12 15.46
CA ILE A 101 1.13 -8.18 16.42
C ILE A 101 1.74 -7.78 17.78
N PRO A 102 0.90 -7.53 18.81
CA PRO A 102 1.37 -6.88 20.05
C PRO A 102 2.35 -7.71 20.87
N VAL A 103 2.32 -9.05 20.72
CA VAL A 103 3.17 -10.00 21.43
C VAL A 103 4.49 -10.29 20.71
N LEU A 104 4.70 -9.70 19.55
CA LEU A 104 5.93 -9.79 18.77
C LEU A 104 6.72 -8.48 18.86
N THR A 105 8.04 -8.58 18.89
CA THR A 105 8.94 -7.42 18.81
C THR A 105 8.85 -6.72 17.43
N ALA A 106 9.49 -5.56 17.29
CA ALA A 106 9.61 -4.89 16.00
C ALA A 106 10.30 -5.80 14.96
N PHE A 107 11.38 -6.47 15.37
CA PHE A 107 12.08 -7.44 14.53
C PHE A 107 11.15 -8.55 14.05
N GLU A 108 10.45 -9.21 14.95
CA GLU A 108 9.55 -10.33 14.66
C GLU A 108 8.36 -9.90 13.78
N ASN A 109 7.79 -8.70 14.00
CA ASN A 109 6.74 -8.15 13.16
C ASN A 109 7.22 -7.94 11.71
N VAL A 110 8.46 -7.45 11.53
CA VAL A 110 9.05 -7.24 10.20
C VAL A 110 9.44 -8.57 9.56
N GLU A 111 9.86 -9.59 10.33
CA GLU A 111 10.22 -10.92 9.82
C GLU A 111 9.03 -11.71 9.26
N LEU A 112 7.80 -11.47 9.75
CA LEU A 112 6.61 -12.28 9.43
C LEU A 112 6.45 -12.63 7.93
N PRO A 113 6.53 -11.67 6.98
CA PRO A 113 6.37 -11.99 5.56
C PRO A 113 7.48 -12.95 5.05
N LEU A 114 8.68 -12.88 5.61
CA LEU A 114 9.80 -13.72 5.20
C LEU A 114 9.67 -15.16 5.66
N LEU A 115 8.84 -15.45 6.66
CA LEU A 115 8.58 -16.84 7.11
C LEU A 115 7.91 -17.69 6.03
N LEU A 116 7.29 -17.06 5.04
CA LEU A 116 6.66 -17.72 3.88
C LEU A 116 7.63 -17.92 2.71
N THR A 117 8.87 -17.49 2.85
CA THR A 117 9.92 -17.62 1.82
C THR A 117 10.83 -18.81 2.09
N GLY A 118 11.67 -19.18 1.11
CA GLY A 118 12.69 -20.21 1.29
C GLY A 118 13.98 -19.74 1.99
N LEU A 119 14.00 -18.51 2.53
CA LEU A 119 15.19 -17.95 3.17
C LEU A 119 15.53 -18.67 4.49
N SER A 120 16.82 -18.92 4.72
CA SER A 120 17.32 -19.38 6.02
C SER A 120 17.10 -18.33 7.11
N GLN A 121 17.15 -18.75 8.38
CA GLN A 121 17.02 -17.84 9.52
C GLN A 121 18.07 -16.72 9.49
N ARG A 122 19.30 -17.02 9.06
CA ARG A 122 20.37 -16.03 8.95
C ARG A 122 20.05 -14.98 7.88
N GLU A 123 19.61 -15.41 6.69
CA GLU A 123 19.23 -14.49 5.61
C GLU A 123 18.05 -13.62 6.01
N ARG A 124 17.00 -14.19 6.63
CA ARG A 124 15.87 -13.41 7.14
C ARG A 124 16.33 -12.34 8.13
N ARG A 125 17.20 -12.70 9.07
CA ARG A 125 17.76 -11.74 10.04
C ARG A 125 18.48 -10.58 9.35
N GLU A 126 19.33 -10.87 8.39
CA GLU A 126 20.06 -9.85 7.62
C GLU A 126 19.10 -8.91 6.91
N HIS A 127 18.03 -9.43 6.28
CA HIS A 127 17.01 -8.63 5.61
C HIS A 127 16.24 -7.74 6.60
N VAL A 128 15.83 -8.28 7.76
CA VAL A 128 15.09 -7.52 8.77
C VAL A 128 15.94 -6.39 9.35
N GLU A 129 17.21 -6.65 9.66
CA GLU A 129 18.15 -5.63 10.16
C GLU A 129 18.33 -4.48 9.13
N ILE A 130 18.39 -4.80 7.83
CA ILE A 130 18.44 -3.81 6.77
C ILE A 130 17.13 -3.00 6.72
N ALA A 131 15.97 -3.66 6.74
CA ALA A 131 14.68 -2.99 6.67
C ALA A 131 14.45 -2.06 7.87
N LEU A 132 14.79 -2.49 9.10
CA LEU A 132 14.70 -1.66 10.30
C LEU A 132 15.68 -0.48 10.28
N ARG A 133 16.84 -0.64 9.63
CA ARG A 133 17.79 0.45 9.43
C ARG A 133 17.25 1.49 8.43
N VAL A 134 16.62 1.05 7.35
CA VAL A 134 15.99 1.94 6.36
C VAL A 134 14.94 2.84 7.01
N VAL A 135 14.19 2.33 7.99
CA VAL A 135 13.17 3.10 8.70
C VAL A 135 13.68 3.77 9.99
N ASN A 136 15.00 3.81 10.22
CA ASN A 136 15.65 4.41 11.40
C ASN A 136 15.20 3.80 12.74
N LEU A 137 15.07 2.46 12.80
CA LEU A 137 14.66 1.71 14.00
C LEU A 137 15.62 0.56 14.34
N ALA A 138 16.87 0.61 13.91
CA ALA A 138 17.87 -0.43 14.18
C ALA A 138 18.12 -0.64 15.68
N ASP A 139 17.99 0.41 16.49
CA ASP A 139 18.14 0.40 17.96
C ASP A 139 16.85 0.03 18.71
N ARG A 140 15.76 -0.21 17.99
CA ARG A 140 14.42 -0.54 18.52
C ARG A 140 13.96 -1.95 18.16
N MET A 141 14.79 -2.77 17.53
CA MET A 141 14.38 -4.07 16.99
C MET A 141 13.81 -5.03 18.04
N ASP A 142 14.26 -4.95 19.29
CA ASP A 142 13.81 -5.80 20.38
C ASP A 142 12.62 -5.21 21.18
N HIS A 143 12.10 -4.05 20.77
CA HIS A 143 10.96 -3.40 21.43
C HIS A 143 9.64 -4.00 20.95
N TYR A 144 8.71 -4.17 21.88
CA TYR A 144 7.31 -4.52 21.59
C TYR A 144 6.53 -3.27 21.15
N PRO A 145 5.43 -3.42 20.38
CA PRO A 145 4.61 -2.29 19.94
C PRO A 145 4.22 -1.32 21.07
N ALA A 146 3.87 -1.83 22.26
CA ALA A 146 3.52 -1.00 23.42
C ALA A 146 4.67 -0.12 23.95
N GLN A 147 5.90 -0.37 23.54
CA GLN A 147 7.10 0.39 23.93
C GLN A 147 7.51 1.41 22.85
N LEU A 148 6.78 1.46 21.74
CA LEU A 148 7.05 2.31 20.59
C LEU A 148 6.01 3.43 20.50
N SER A 149 6.42 4.62 20.10
CA SER A 149 5.51 5.71 19.74
C SER A 149 4.68 5.33 18.50
N GLY A 150 3.58 6.04 18.24
CA GLY A 150 2.75 5.80 17.05
C GLY A 150 3.55 5.90 15.73
N GLY A 151 4.41 6.91 15.61
CA GLY A 151 5.30 7.07 14.46
C GLY A 151 6.32 5.92 14.32
N GLU A 152 6.89 5.44 15.43
CA GLU A 152 7.79 4.27 15.41
C GLU A 152 7.03 3.00 15.00
N GLN A 153 5.81 2.78 15.52
CA GLN A 153 4.97 1.65 15.12
C GLN A 153 4.64 1.68 13.63
N GLN A 154 4.33 2.86 13.09
CA GLN A 154 4.08 3.01 11.66
C GLN A 154 5.33 2.75 10.82
N ARG A 155 6.51 3.19 11.28
CA ARG A 155 7.77 2.85 10.60
C ARG A 155 8.08 1.35 10.66
N VAL A 156 7.75 0.62 11.74
CA VAL A 156 7.81 -0.85 11.77
C VAL A 156 6.87 -1.46 10.73
N ALA A 157 5.63 -0.94 10.61
CA ALA A 157 4.67 -1.40 9.60
C ALA A 157 5.17 -1.15 8.16
N ILE A 158 5.85 -0.02 7.92
CA ILE A 158 6.50 0.27 6.63
C ILE A 158 7.64 -0.71 6.37
N ALA A 159 8.52 -0.97 7.35
CA ALA A 159 9.60 -1.96 7.20
C ALA A 159 9.03 -3.34 6.85
N ARG A 160 7.96 -3.78 7.51
CA ARG A 160 7.24 -5.02 7.18
C ARG A 160 6.66 -5.01 5.77
N ALA A 161 6.15 -3.87 5.31
CA ALA A 161 5.58 -3.75 3.98
C ALA A 161 6.62 -3.83 2.85
N ILE A 162 7.86 -3.40 3.08
CA ILE A 162 8.92 -3.38 2.06
C ILE A 162 9.83 -4.60 2.08
N ILE A 163 9.76 -5.45 3.12
CA ILE A 163 10.75 -6.51 3.39
C ILE A 163 10.83 -7.57 2.29
N THR A 164 9.74 -7.84 1.58
CA THR A 164 9.67 -8.80 0.46
C THR A 164 10.02 -8.19 -0.89
N ASP A 165 10.46 -6.94 -0.92
CA ASP A 165 10.71 -6.18 -2.16
C ASP A 165 9.50 -6.16 -3.12
N PRO A 166 8.30 -5.76 -2.65
CA PRO A 166 7.07 -5.94 -3.40
C PRO A 166 7.01 -5.09 -4.67
N ALA A 167 6.18 -5.54 -5.64
CA ALA A 167 5.92 -4.81 -6.89
C ALA A 167 5.20 -3.46 -6.65
N ILE A 168 4.27 -3.45 -5.68
CA ILE A 168 3.52 -2.26 -5.27
C ILE A 168 3.43 -2.17 -3.74
N ILE A 169 3.40 -0.93 -3.24
CA ILE A 169 3.05 -0.62 -1.85
C ILE A 169 1.69 0.07 -1.86
N VAL A 170 0.74 -0.47 -1.10
CA VAL A 170 -0.58 0.12 -0.91
C VAL A 170 -0.69 0.65 0.53
N ALA A 171 -1.12 1.89 0.68
CA ALA A 171 -1.21 2.57 1.97
C ALA A 171 -2.60 3.14 2.20
N ASP A 172 -3.31 2.66 3.22
CA ASP A 172 -4.64 3.16 3.59
C ASP A 172 -4.52 4.09 4.78
N GLU A 173 -4.67 5.40 4.54
CA GLU A 173 -4.57 6.48 5.54
C GLU A 173 -3.31 6.37 6.42
N PRO A 174 -2.09 6.28 5.86
CA PRO A 174 -0.88 5.88 6.61
C PRO A 174 -0.48 6.85 7.72
N THR A 175 -1.05 8.02 7.77
CA THR A 175 -0.78 9.07 8.77
C THR A 175 -1.99 9.47 9.58
N GLY A 176 -3.13 8.79 9.40
CA GLY A 176 -4.42 9.19 9.98
C GLY A 176 -4.50 9.14 11.51
N ASP A 177 -3.61 8.35 12.15
CA ASP A 177 -3.55 8.19 13.63
C ASP A 177 -2.26 8.79 14.23
N LEU A 178 -1.56 9.66 13.49
CA LEU A 178 -0.29 10.23 13.90
C LEU A 178 -0.41 11.73 14.23
N ASP A 179 0.42 12.18 15.18
CA ASP A 179 0.69 13.61 15.35
C ASP A 179 1.38 14.20 14.11
N LYS A 180 1.40 15.54 14.02
CA LYS A 180 1.91 16.23 12.82
C LYS A 180 3.38 15.94 12.50
N VAL A 181 4.22 15.77 13.54
CA VAL A 181 5.66 15.53 13.37
C VAL A 181 5.87 14.12 12.85
N SER A 182 5.29 13.14 13.52
CA SER A 182 5.36 11.73 13.12
C SER A 182 4.75 11.50 11.72
N ALA A 183 3.64 12.18 11.41
CA ALA A 183 3.02 12.12 10.09
C ALA A 183 3.97 12.62 8.99
N GLN A 184 4.67 13.74 9.25
CA GLN A 184 5.64 14.28 8.32
C GLN A 184 6.81 13.33 8.09
N GLU A 185 7.38 12.75 9.16
CA GLU A 185 8.48 11.77 9.08
C GLU A 185 8.09 10.52 8.26
N VAL A 186 6.87 10.02 8.46
CA VAL A 186 6.34 8.87 7.71
C VAL A 186 6.16 9.21 6.23
N LEU A 187 5.63 10.38 5.92
CA LEU A 187 5.46 10.81 4.53
C LEU A 187 6.81 11.07 3.84
N ASP A 188 7.80 11.60 4.55
CA ASP A 188 9.15 11.80 4.02
C ASP A 188 9.81 10.45 3.71
N LEU A 189 9.71 9.48 4.63
CA LEU A 189 10.19 8.11 4.41
C LEU A 189 9.53 7.46 3.19
N MET A 190 8.21 7.59 3.01
CA MET A 190 7.52 7.06 1.83
C MET A 190 8.00 7.74 0.54
N GLY A 191 8.27 9.05 0.60
CA GLY A 191 8.85 9.81 -0.51
C GLY A 191 10.26 9.31 -0.88
N GLU A 192 11.11 9.04 0.10
CA GLU A 192 12.45 8.46 -0.09
C GLU A 192 12.37 7.06 -0.71
N LEU A 193 11.48 6.18 -0.21
CA LEU A 193 11.26 4.86 -0.79
C LEU A 193 10.82 4.93 -2.27
N ASN A 194 9.99 5.89 -2.62
CA ASN A 194 9.58 6.10 -4.00
C ASN A 194 10.74 6.61 -4.87
N LYS A 195 11.44 7.67 -4.41
CA LYS A 195 12.47 8.36 -5.18
C LYS A 195 13.73 7.52 -5.35
N ASP A 196 14.26 6.98 -4.24
CA ASP A 196 15.57 6.34 -4.20
C ASP A 196 15.51 4.86 -4.53
N SER A 197 14.45 4.17 -4.11
CA SER A 197 14.24 2.74 -4.35
C SER A 197 13.26 2.46 -5.50
N HIS A 198 12.77 3.49 -6.18
CA HIS A 198 11.81 3.40 -7.30
C HIS A 198 10.57 2.56 -7.00
N LYS A 199 10.10 2.56 -5.73
CA LYS A 199 8.90 1.84 -5.32
C LYS A 199 7.65 2.51 -5.87
N THR A 200 6.72 1.72 -6.40
CA THR A 200 5.39 2.20 -6.77
C THR A 200 4.54 2.25 -5.53
N ILE A 201 3.98 3.42 -5.21
CA ILE A 201 3.18 3.65 -4.00
C ILE A 201 1.80 4.14 -4.40
N ILE A 202 0.77 3.48 -3.86
CA ILE A 202 -0.64 3.85 -4.03
C ILE A 202 -1.19 4.17 -2.64
N MET A 203 -1.38 5.44 -2.36
CA MET A 203 -1.84 5.93 -1.07
C MET A 203 -3.28 6.39 -1.14
N VAL A 204 -4.11 5.93 -0.22
CA VAL A 204 -5.43 6.51 0.05
C VAL A 204 -5.30 7.48 1.18
N THR A 205 -5.81 8.69 1.01
CA THR A 205 -5.88 9.68 2.08
C THR A 205 -7.00 10.70 1.85
N HIS A 206 -7.48 11.28 2.94
CA HIS A 206 -8.37 12.45 2.92
C HIS A 206 -7.62 13.74 3.35
N ASP A 207 -6.35 13.64 3.80
CA ASP A 207 -5.51 14.81 4.13
C ASP A 207 -4.83 15.34 2.85
N PRO A 208 -5.13 16.59 2.42
CA PRO A 208 -4.49 17.20 1.26
C PRO A 208 -2.97 17.29 1.39
N ARG A 209 -2.45 17.51 2.61
CA ARG A 209 -0.99 17.63 2.85
C ARG A 209 -0.28 16.28 2.63
N ALA A 210 -0.92 15.17 3.01
CA ALA A 210 -0.41 13.85 2.70
C ALA A 210 -0.44 13.60 1.18
N ALA A 211 -1.53 13.98 0.51
CA ALA A 211 -1.68 13.82 -0.94
C ALA A 211 -0.65 14.64 -1.74
N GLU A 212 -0.22 15.80 -1.26
CA GLU A 212 0.81 16.63 -1.89
C GLU A 212 2.18 15.94 -1.99
N ARG A 213 2.43 14.87 -1.25
CA ARG A 213 3.64 14.04 -1.39
C ARG A 213 3.62 13.14 -2.62
N ALA A 214 2.45 12.84 -3.13
CA ALA A 214 2.30 12.07 -4.35
C ALA A 214 2.51 12.95 -5.58
N ARG A 215 3.12 12.37 -6.62
CA ARG A 215 3.31 13.04 -7.90
C ARG A 215 2.00 13.20 -8.68
N VAL A 216 1.07 12.26 -8.49
CA VAL A 216 -0.23 12.25 -9.15
C VAL A 216 -1.32 12.13 -8.09
N ILE A 217 -2.31 13.02 -8.15
CA ILE A 217 -3.49 12.96 -7.30
C ILE A 217 -4.70 12.59 -8.17
N ARG A 218 -5.46 11.59 -7.75
CA ARG A 218 -6.72 11.16 -8.38
C ARG A 218 -7.85 11.31 -7.38
N HIS A 219 -8.99 11.74 -7.86
CA HIS A 219 -10.18 11.88 -7.02
C HIS A 219 -11.19 10.79 -7.33
N LEU A 220 -11.58 10.04 -6.29
CA LEU A 220 -12.66 9.06 -6.36
C LEU A 220 -13.90 9.65 -5.70
N GLU A 221 -14.95 9.83 -6.47
CA GLU A 221 -16.21 10.39 -6.00
C GLU A 221 -17.39 9.54 -6.49
N LYS A 222 -18.23 9.10 -5.55
CA LYS A 222 -19.42 8.28 -5.82
C LYS A 222 -19.14 7.05 -6.70
N GLY A 223 -17.98 6.43 -6.50
CA GLY A 223 -17.59 5.24 -7.24
C GLY A 223 -16.98 5.49 -8.62
N PHE A 224 -16.78 6.74 -9.02
CA PHE A 224 -16.13 7.11 -10.28
C PHE A 224 -14.75 7.74 -10.01
N LEU A 225 -13.79 7.39 -10.84
CA LEU A 225 -12.45 7.99 -10.79
C LEU A 225 -12.40 9.19 -11.75
N ASN A 226 -12.23 10.40 -11.22
CA ASN A 226 -12.12 11.61 -12.00
C ASN A 226 -10.68 11.85 -12.48
N ASN A 227 -10.52 12.43 -13.68
CA ASN A 227 -9.22 12.71 -14.26
C ASN A 227 -8.50 13.87 -13.57
N VAL A 228 -7.26 13.62 -13.27
CA VAL A 228 -5.99 14.35 -13.03
C VAL A 228 -6.02 15.79 -12.57
N HIS A 229 -5.38 16.01 -11.40
CA HIS A 229 -4.42 17.11 -11.28
C HIS A 229 -3.00 16.50 -11.22
N SER A 230 -2.25 16.57 -12.32
CA SER A 230 -0.80 16.38 -12.29
C SER A 230 -0.18 17.66 -11.75
N GLN A 231 0.62 17.56 -10.70
CA GLN A 231 1.50 18.66 -10.32
C GLN A 231 2.66 18.65 -11.33
N ASP A 232 2.84 19.73 -12.08
CA ASP A 232 4.04 19.93 -12.88
C ASP A 232 5.25 19.99 -11.95
N PRO A 233 6.36 19.31 -12.26
CA PRO A 233 7.57 19.39 -11.44
C PRO A 233 8.18 20.76 -11.59
N HIS A 234 8.32 21.47 -10.47
CA HIS A 234 9.21 22.63 -10.35
C HIS A 234 10.67 22.19 -10.20
#